data_05a8cb09b6d6b462f54f273841fe046b
#
_entry.id   05a8cb09b6d6b462f54f273841fe046b
#
_cell.length_a   1.000
_cell.length_b   1.000
_cell.length_c   1.000
_cell.angle_alpha   90.00
_cell.angle_beta   90.00
_cell.angle_gamma   90.00
#
_symmetry.space_group_name_H-M   'P 1'
#
loop_
_entity.id
_entity.type
_entity.pdbx_description
1 polymer ?
#
loop_
_entity_poly.entity_id
_entity_poly.type
_entity_poly.pdbx_seq_one_letter_code
_entity_poly.pdbx_strand_id
1 'polypeptide(L)'
;HQNSSIAHHRTVGKVQLLEDRMIAEKPKSKLGIAHTRWATHGEPSEANAHPHKSKEAVYIVHNGIIENYVELRESLINDGYDFTSQTDSELIAHMLDYFIKQDNSMIEAMYLAKEKLNGAYAIAAIDLNNNSNVVVARNKSPLLLGLGTDEIFAASDPLAIAQLTNDFIFLEDGDVASISAEEYKIYDASKSKVSRDITHIDISNQATSKGEFRHHMEKEIYEQPEAVL
;
A
#
# COMPACT_ATOMS: atom_id res chain seq x y z
N HIS A 1 28.11 5.11 2.60
CA HIS A 1 27.02 4.34 1.95
C HIS A 1 26.82 3.07 2.76
N GLN A 2 25.83 3.04 3.67
CA GLN A 2 25.32 1.79 4.20
C GLN A 2 24.60 1.09 3.02
N ASN A 3 24.93 -0.18 2.77
CA ASN A 3 24.20 -1.00 1.81
C ASN A 3 22.74 -1.13 2.29
N SER A 4 21.86 -0.30 1.75
CA SER A 4 20.43 -0.44 1.94
C SER A 4 19.99 -1.70 1.21
N SER A 5 19.50 -2.70 1.94
CA SER A 5 18.96 -3.93 1.37
C SER A 5 17.48 -4.03 1.74
N ILE A 6 16.66 -4.44 0.80
CA ILE A 6 15.24 -4.77 1.05
C ILE A 6 15.12 -6.29 1.26
N ALA A 7 14.52 -6.68 2.37
CA ALA A 7 13.99 -8.03 2.52
C ALA A 7 12.65 -8.10 1.79
N HIS A 8 12.55 -8.91 0.74
CA HIS A 8 11.37 -9.03 -0.11
C HIS A 8 10.84 -10.46 -0.06
N HIS A 9 9.69 -10.65 0.57
CA HIS A 9 9.07 -11.95 0.77
C HIS A 9 7.66 -11.98 0.19
N ARG A 10 7.35 -13.05 -0.52
CA ARG A 10 6.02 -13.35 -1.04
C ARG A 10 5.70 -14.82 -0.79
N THR A 11 4.44 -15.13 -0.50
CA THR A 11 3.97 -16.49 -0.33
C THR A 11 2.56 -16.65 -0.91
N VAL A 12 2.23 -17.85 -1.36
CA VAL A 12 0.86 -18.22 -1.69
C VAL A 12 0.25 -18.94 -0.49
N GLY A 13 -1.01 -18.66 -0.17
CA GLY A 13 -1.73 -19.33 0.90
C GLY A 13 -1.96 -18.46 2.13
N LYS A 14 -1.91 -19.07 3.32
CA LYS A 14 -2.22 -18.37 4.57
C LYS A 14 -1.11 -17.38 4.97
N VAL A 15 -1.51 -16.24 5.56
CA VAL A 15 -0.60 -15.20 6.10
C VAL A 15 0.42 -15.80 7.08
N GLN A 16 0.06 -16.85 7.81
CA GLN A 16 0.97 -17.56 8.73
C GLN A 16 2.28 -18.00 8.06
N LEU A 17 2.25 -18.41 6.79
CA LEU A 17 3.45 -18.81 6.06
C LEU A 17 4.43 -17.64 5.86
N LEU A 18 3.91 -16.43 5.67
CA LEU A 18 4.73 -15.23 5.59
C LEU A 18 5.27 -14.84 6.97
N GLU A 19 4.45 -14.93 8.00
CA GLU A 19 4.85 -14.67 9.39
C GLU A 19 5.97 -15.61 9.82
N ASP A 20 5.87 -16.90 9.54
CA ASP A 20 6.90 -17.89 9.85
C ASP A 20 8.24 -17.54 9.18
N ARG A 21 8.22 -17.09 7.92
CA ARG A 21 9.43 -16.59 7.23
C ARG A 21 10.01 -15.34 7.91
N MET A 22 9.17 -14.37 8.26
CA MET A 22 9.62 -13.14 8.94
C MET A 22 10.22 -13.42 10.30
N ILE A 23 9.64 -14.36 11.06
CA ILE A 23 10.19 -14.81 12.37
C ILE A 23 11.54 -15.48 12.19
N ALA A 24 11.72 -16.32 11.15
CA ALA A 24 12.97 -17.04 10.90
C ALA A 24 14.10 -16.10 10.47
N GLU A 25 13.81 -15.12 9.59
CA GLU A 25 14.82 -14.24 9.00
C GLU A 25 15.09 -12.98 9.84
N LYS A 26 14.12 -12.56 10.68
CA LYS A 26 14.20 -11.40 11.58
C LYS A 26 14.75 -10.15 10.87
N PRO A 27 14.17 -9.72 9.76
CA PRO A 27 14.66 -8.53 9.06
C PRO A 27 14.60 -7.33 10.00
N LYS A 28 15.68 -6.55 10.03
CA LYS A 28 15.73 -5.30 10.80
C LYS A 28 15.48 -4.14 9.85
N SER A 29 14.32 -3.53 9.95
CA SER A 29 13.96 -2.35 9.16
C SER A 29 13.16 -1.38 10.00
N LYS A 30 13.30 -0.08 9.70
CA LYS A 30 12.45 1.00 10.24
C LYS A 30 11.26 1.31 9.33
N LEU A 31 11.18 0.65 8.18
CA LEU A 31 10.24 0.94 7.13
C LEU A 31 9.80 -0.38 6.47
N GLY A 32 8.52 -0.52 6.15
CA GLY A 32 8.01 -1.69 5.47
C GLY A 32 6.67 -1.45 4.81
N ILE A 33 6.38 -2.22 3.77
CA ILE A 33 5.07 -2.32 3.14
C ILE A 33 4.66 -3.78 3.08
N ALA A 34 3.37 -4.07 3.28
CA ALA A 34 2.82 -5.41 3.25
C ALA A 34 1.43 -5.42 2.64
N HIS A 35 1.00 -6.55 2.11
CA HIS A 35 -0.30 -6.68 1.46
C HIS A 35 -0.80 -8.12 1.50
N THR A 36 -2.09 -8.31 1.78
CA THR A 36 -2.81 -9.57 1.59
C THR A 36 -3.59 -9.47 0.29
N ARG A 37 -3.13 -10.16 -0.74
CA ARG A 37 -3.71 -10.04 -2.08
C ARG A 37 -5.09 -10.67 -2.17
N TRP A 38 -6.07 -9.93 -2.71
CA TRP A 38 -7.29 -10.48 -3.29
C TRP A 38 -7.09 -10.58 -4.81
N ALA A 39 -7.07 -11.80 -5.38
CA ALA A 39 -6.73 -12.00 -6.77
C ALA A 39 -7.84 -11.46 -7.70
N THR A 40 -7.57 -10.37 -8.40
CA THR A 40 -8.43 -9.78 -9.45
C THR A 40 -7.87 -10.04 -10.84
N HIS A 41 -6.57 -9.86 -11.04
CA HIS A 41 -5.84 -10.10 -12.28
C HIS A 41 -4.71 -11.11 -12.05
N GLY A 42 -4.63 -12.14 -12.89
CA GLY A 42 -3.64 -13.21 -12.78
C GLY A 42 -3.94 -14.23 -11.67
N GLU A 43 -3.42 -15.43 -11.83
CA GLU A 43 -3.60 -16.54 -10.90
C GLU A 43 -2.93 -16.29 -9.54
N PRO A 44 -3.33 -17.00 -8.47
CA PRO A 44 -2.62 -16.99 -7.21
C PRO A 44 -1.22 -17.63 -7.37
N SER A 45 -0.19 -16.78 -7.46
CA SER A 45 1.21 -17.18 -7.55
C SER A 45 2.11 -16.19 -6.81
N GLU A 46 3.33 -16.59 -6.48
CA GLU A 46 4.29 -15.67 -5.86
C GLU A 46 4.66 -14.52 -6.80
N ALA A 47 4.73 -14.74 -8.11
CA ALA A 47 4.98 -13.71 -9.11
C ALA A 47 3.91 -12.62 -9.11
N ASN A 48 2.66 -13.01 -8.88
CA ASN A 48 1.50 -12.13 -8.85
C ASN A 48 1.19 -11.57 -7.44
N ALA A 49 1.91 -11.99 -6.41
CA ALA A 49 1.74 -11.48 -5.05
C ALA A 49 2.49 -10.15 -4.86
N HIS A 50 1.94 -9.28 -4.00
CA HIS A 50 2.61 -8.06 -3.54
C HIS A 50 3.74 -8.37 -2.53
N PRO A 51 4.68 -7.46 -2.36
CA PRO A 51 4.92 -6.23 -3.12
C PRO A 51 5.41 -6.49 -4.55
N HIS A 52 5.01 -5.63 -5.51
CA HIS A 52 5.62 -5.59 -6.84
C HIS A 52 6.82 -4.65 -6.85
N LYS A 53 7.76 -4.87 -7.77
CA LYS A 53 9.01 -4.10 -7.83
C LYS A 53 9.39 -3.70 -9.23
N SER A 54 10.18 -2.65 -9.35
CA SER A 54 10.88 -2.26 -10.56
C SER A 54 12.38 -2.15 -10.32
N LYS A 55 13.16 -2.91 -11.10
CA LYS A 55 14.64 -2.83 -11.17
C LYS A 55 15.35 -2.78 -9.81
N GLU A 56 14.84 -3.52 -8.81
CA GLU A 56 15.38 -3.58 -7.44
C GLU A 56 15.41 -2.23 -6.70
N ALA A 57 14.76 -1.18 -7.21
CA ALA A 57 14.77 0.14 -6.63
C ALA A 57 13.41 0.54 -6.04
N VAL A 58 12.33 0.40 -6.80
CA VAL A 58 10.99 0.79 -6.39
C VAL A 58 10.16 -0.43 -6.02
N TYR A 59 9.52 -0.40 -4.86
CA TYR A 59 8.61 -1.43 -4.39
C TYR A 59 7.27 -0.82 -4.05
N ILE A 60 6.18 -1.50 -4.43
CA ILE A 60 4.82 -1.01 -4.19
C ILE A 60 3.89 -2.11 -3.68
N VAL A 61 2.89 -1.68 -2.92
CA VAL A 61 1.65 -2.41 -2.71
C VAL A 61 0.48 -1.58 -3.22
N HIS A 62 -0.57 -2.24 -3.71
CA HIS A 62 -1.68 -1.59 -4.37
C HIS A 62 -2.98 -2.33 -4.07
N ASN A 63 -3.98 -1.59 -3.61
CA ASN A 63 -5.38 -1.98 -3.55
C ASN A 63 -6.14 -1.28 -4.67
N GLY A 64 -6.91 -2.03 -5.44
CA GLY A 64 -7.74 -1.47 -6.49
C GLY A 64 -7.54 -2.12 -7.85
N ILE A 65 -7.94 -1.41 -8.90
CA ILE A 65 -7.85 -1.86 -10.30
C ILE A 65 -7.46 -0.67 -11.17
N ILE A 66 -6.43 -0.87 -12.00
CA ILE A 66 -6.03 0.09 -13.03
C ILE A 66 -6.69 -0.32 -14.35
N GLU A 67 -7.73 0.41 -14.73
CA GLU A 67 -8.58 0.07 -15.88
C GLU A 67 -7.85 0.16 -17.23
N ASN A 68 -6.93 1.11 -17.36
CA ASN A 68 -6.14 1.31 -18.59
C ASN A 68 -4.76 0.64 -18.56
N TYR A 69 -4.61 -0.42 -17.75
CA TYR A 69 -3.29 -1.06 -17.54
C TYR A 69 -2.68 -1.67 -18.80
N VAL A 70 -3.50 -2.16 -19.74
CA VAL A 70 -3.02 -2.81 -20.98
C VAL A 70 -2.23 -1.83 -21.84
N GLU A 71 -2.82 -0.65 -22.09
CA GLU A 71 -2.20 0.42 -22.89
C GLU A 71 -0.90 0.93 -22.25
N LEU A 72 -0.95 1.19 -20.94
CA LEU A 72 0.22 1.68 -20.20
C LEU A 72 1.33 0.63 -20.12
N ARG A 73 0.97 -0.65 -20.01
CA ARG A 73 1.92 -1.77 -20.04
C ARG A 73 2.68 -1.85 -21.35
N GLU A 74 1.97 -1.74 -22.49
CA GLU A 74 2.58 -1.73 -23.82
C GLU A 74 3.57 -0.56 -23.98
N SER A 75 3.21 0.63 -23.49
CA SER A 75 4.09 1.79 -23.50
C SER A 75 5.38 1.53 -22.71
N LEU A 76 5.27 0.99 -21.49
CA LEU A 76 6.44 0.71 -20.65
C LEU A 76 7.33 -0.42 -21.22
N ILE A 77 6.74 -1.41 -21.89
CA ILE A 77 7.51 -2.45 -22.60
C ILE A 77 8.35 -1.79 -23.71
N ASN A 78 7.77 -0.86 -24.47
CA ASN A 78 8.51 -0.11 -25.49
C ASN A 78 9.63 0.77 -24.89
N ASP A 79 9.46 1.23 -23.65
CA ASP A 79 10.48 1.96 -22.88
C ASP A 79 11.51 1.02 -22.19
N GLY A 80 11.46 -0.28 -22.46
CA GLY A 80 12.44 -1.27 -21.99
C GLY A 80 12.21 -1.78 -20.57
N TYR A 81 10.93 -1.86 -20.15
CA TYR A 81 10.53 -2.52 -18.90
C TYR A 81 10.06 -3.94 -19.16
N ASP A 82 10.58 -4.89 -18.40
CA ASP A 82 10.20 -6.28 -18.42
C ASP A 82 9.20 -6.57 -17.31
N PHE A 83 8.05 -7.14 -17.66
CA PHE A 83 7.02 -7.51 -16.71
C PHE A 83 7.14 -8.99 -16.32
N THR A 84 7.13 -9.26 -15.03
CA THR A 84 7.27 -10.59 -14.45
C THR A 84 5.95 -11.15 -13.93
N SER A 85 4.94 -10.29 -13.76
CA SER A 85 3.60 -10.65 -13.29
C SER A 85 2.52 -10.43 -14.34
N GLN A 86 1.36 -10.98 -14.05
CA GLN A 86 0.13 -10.80 -14.85
C GLN A 86 -0.77 -9.69 -14.25
N THR A 87 -0.29 -8.99 -13.21
CA THR A 87 -1.09 -8.01 -12.49
C THR A 87 -1.02 -6.62 -13.14
N ASP A 88 -2.04 -5.82 -12.90
CA ASP A 88 -2.04 -4.38 -13.18
C ASP A 88 -1.13 -3.60 -12.22
N SER A 89 -0.83 -4.17 -11.07
CA SER A 89 -0.05 -3.51 -10.02
C SER A 89 1.42 -3.33 -10.37
N GLU A 90 2.07 -4.30 -11.05
CA GLU A 90 3.48 -4.19 -11.43
C GLU A 90 3.75 -2.97 -12.32
N LEU A 91 2.77 -2.59 -13.14
CA LEU A 91 2.79 -1.38 -13.95
C LEU A 91 3.13 -0.13 -13.12
N ILE A 92 2.54 0.00 -11.93
CA ILE A 92 2.73 1.16 -11.06
C ILE A 92 4.20 1.26 -10.61
N ALA A 93 4.81 0.13 -10.23
CA ALA A 93 6.22 0.10 -9.85
C ALA A 93 7.13 0.58 -10.99
N HIS A 94 6.88 0.09 -12.21
CA HIS A 94 7.65 0.50 -13.40
C HIS A 94 7.43 1.96 -13.76
N MET A 95 6.20 2.45 -13.66
CA MET A 95 5.88 3.84 -13.94
C MET A 95 6.55 4.80 -12.95
N LEU A 96 6.55 4.48 -11.65
CA LEU A 96 7.27 5.27 -10.65
C LEU A 96 8.77 5.29 -10.92
N ASP A 97 9.39 4.13 -11.19
CA ASP A 97 10.81 4.03 -11.55
C ASP A 97 11.14 4.84 -12.82
N TYR A 98 10.25 4.81 -13.83
CA TYR A 98 10.39 5.60 -15.04
C TYR A 98 10.46 7.11 -14.77
N PHE A 99 9.58 7.63 -13.92
CA PHE A 99 9.58 9.05 -13.57
C PHE A 99 10.74 9.42 -12.64
N ILE A 100 11.10 8.58 -11.68
CA ILE A 100 12.25 8.81 -10.79
C ILE A 100 13.55 8.92 -11.60
N LYS A 101 13.73 8.13 -12.66
CA LYS A 101 14.88 8.24 -13.57
C LYS A 101 14.95 9.54 -14.37
N GLN A 102 13.88 10.29 -14.40
CA GLN A 102 13.83 11.65 -14.98
C GLN A 102 14.04 12.74 -13.91
N ASP A 103 14.75 12.40 -12.83
CA ASP A 103 15.11 13.28 -11.72
C ASP A 103 13.89 13.79 -10.89
N ASN A 104 12.73 13.11 -10.98
CA ASN A 104 11.61 13.43 -10.12
C ASN A 104 11.76 12.77 -8.76
N SER A 105 11.32 13.44 -7.69
CA SER A 105 11.13 12.83 -6.38
C SER A 105 10.01 11.76 -6.42
N MET A 106 9.96 10.85 -5.44
CA MET A 106 8.88 9.86 -5.36
C MET A 106 7.49 10.51 -5.28
N ILE A 107 7.36 11.66 -4.62
CA ILE A 107 6.09 12.41 -4.55
C ILE A 107 5.70 12.93 -5.94
N GLU A 108 6.64 13.53 -6.68
CA GLU A 108 6.40 14.02 -8.05
C GLU A 108 6.11 12.85 -9.00
N ALA A 109 6.87 11.77 -8.91
CA ALA A 109 6.64 10.55 -9.68
C ALA A 109 5.23 9.97 -9.42
N MET A 110 4.76 10.00 -8.16
CA MET A 110 3.41 9.57 -7.80
C MET A 110 2.34 10.46 -8.46
N TYR A 111 2.51 11.77 -8.50
CA TYR A 111 1.59 12.67 -9.20
C TYR A 111 1.58 12.43 -10.70
N LEU A 112 2.75 12.29 -11.33
CA LEU A 112 2.85 11.99 -12.76
C LEU A 112 2.22 10.64 -13.12
N ALA A 113 2.37 9.65 -12.24
CA ALA A 113 1.69 8.37 -12.39
C ALA A 113 0.17 8.52 -12.28
N LYS A 114 -0.33 9.24 -11.27
CA LYS A 114 -1.77 9.51 -11.08
C LYS A 114 -2.42 10.20 -12.29
N GLU A 115 -1.72 11.10 -12.97
CA GLU A 115 -2.22 11.78 -14.18
C GLU A 115 -2.47 10.80 -15.34
N LYS A 116 -1.84 9.63 -15.32
CA LYS A 116 -1.96 8.59 -16.36
C LYS A 116 -2.85 7.42 -15.96
N LEU A 117 -3.00 7.17 -14.66
CA LEU A 117 -3.75 6.02 -14.15
C LEU A 117 -5.26 6.29 -14.15
N ASN A 118 -6.04 5.40 -14.75
CA ASN A 118 -7.49 5.39 -14.64
C ASN A 118 -7.93 4.24 -13.72
N GLY A 119 -8.91 4.52 -12.86
CA GLY A 119 -9.45 3.51 -11.95
C GLY A 119 -9.49 3.94 -10.49
N ALA A 120 -9.81 2.99 -9.61
CA ALA A 120 -9.79 3.19 -8.17
C ALA A 120 -8.55 2.50 -7.59
N TYR A 121 -7.78 3.23 -6.78
CA TYR A 121 -6.54 2.70 -6.21
C TYR A 121 -6.16 3.35 -4.87
N ALA A 122 -5.48 2.57 -4.06
CA ALA A 122 -4.67 3.02 -2.93
C ALA A 122 -3.28 2.39 -3.09
N ILE A 123 -2.24 3.21 -3.14
CA ILE A 123 -0.87 2.80 -3.42
C ILE A 123 0.00 3.16 -2.23
N ALA A 124 0.92 2.25 -1.82
CA ALA A 124 2.05 2.60 -0.98
C ALA A 124 3.34 2.18 -1.68
N ALA A 125 4.31 3.09 -1.74
CA ALA A 125 5.56 2.93 -2.47
C ALA A 125 6.77 3.29 -1.61
N ILE A 126 7.86 2.54 -1.80
CA ILE A 126 9.19 2.84 -1.24
C ILE A 126 10.22 2.85 -2.35
N ASP A 127 11.20 3.76 -2.25
CA ASP A 127 12.38 3.81 -3.12
C ASP A 127 13.62 3.47 -2.30
N LEU A 128 14.34 2.44 -2.73
CA LEU A 128 15.55 1.99 -2.06
C LEU A 128 16.67 3.04 -2.06
N ASN A 129 16.72 3.88 -3.08
CA ASN A 129 17.72 4.93 -3.20
C ASN A 129 17.42 6.13 -2.29
N ASN A 130 16.14 6.28 -1.88
CA ASN A 130 15.68 7.29 -0.93
C ASN A 130 14.71 6.64 0.07
N ASN A 131 15.22 5.76 0.91
CA ASN A 131 14.47 4.87 1.80
C ASN A 131 14.11 5.47 3.16
N SER A 132 14.00 6.78 3.26
CA SER A 132 13.59 7.45 4.50
C SER A 132 12.08 7.50 4.70
N ASN A 133 11.31 7.36 3.63
CA ASN A 133 9.86 7.57 3.64
C ASN A 133 9.11 6.50 2.85
N VAL A 134 7.87 6.22 3.28
CA VAL A 134 6.84 5.62 2.43
C VAL A 134 6.02 6.74 1.80
N VAL A 135 5.79 6.68 0.50
CA VAL A 135 4.87 7.58 -0.19
C VAL A 135 3.60 6.81 -0.52
N VAL A 136 2.47 7.38 -0.12
CA VAL A 136 1.16 6.78 -0.34
C VAL A 136 0.28 7.70 -1.17
N ALA A 137 -0.63 7.13 -1.94
CA ALA A 137 -1.59 7.88 -2.75
C ALA A 137 -2.96 7.21 -2.74
N ARG A 138 -4.01 8.03 -2.76
CA ARG A 138 -5.40 7.59 -2.78
C ARG A 138 -6.15 8.15 -3.98
N ASN A 139 -6.95 7.28 -4.59
CA ASN A 139 -8.00 7.65 -5.53
C ASN A 139 -9.16 6.65 -5.42
N LYS A 140 -10.28 7.05 -4.84
CA LYS A 140 -11.52 6.26 -4.60
C LYS A 140 -11.37 5.08 -3.65
N SER A 141 -10.26 4.32 -3.68
CA SER A 141 -10.01 3.23 -2.71
C SER A 141 -9.69 3.78 -1.32
N PRO A 142 -10.14 3.14 -0.23
CA PRO A 142 -9.88 3.63 1.12
C PRO A 142 -8.39 3.60 1.46
N LEU A 143 -7.92 4.67 2.11
CA LEU A 143 -6.57 4.79 2.65
C LEU A 143 -6.56 5.81 3.78
N LEU A 144 -5.89 5.47 4.86
CA LEU A 144 -5.75 6.31 6.05
C LEU A 144 -4.32 6.25 6.61
N LEU A 145 -3.97 7.23 7.42
CA LEU A 145 -2.79 7.20 8.26
C LEU A 145 -3.21 6.91 9.71
N GLY A 146 -2.43 6.12 10.42
CA GLY A 146 -2.55 5.89 11.86
C GLY A 146 -1.37 6.52 12.57
N LEU A 147 -1.64 7.30 13.63
CA LEU A 147 -0.62 8.00 14.39
C LEU A 147 -0.32 7.19 15.67
N GLY A 148 0.80 6.47 15.66
CA GLY A 148 1.30 5.74 16.82
C GLY A 148 2.31 6.54 17.64
N THR A 149 2.87 5.92 18.67
CA THR A 149 3.97 6.50 19.47
C THR A 149 5.30 6.20 18.75
N ASP A 150 5.99 7.23 18.30
CA ASP A 150 7.26 7.14 17.54
C ASP A 150 7.15 6.33 16.22
N GLU A 151 5.94 6.18 15.68
CA GLU A 151 5.69 5.47 14.43
C GLU A 151 4.42 5.96 13.73
N ILE A 152 4.40 5.91 12.41
CA ILE A 152 3.25 6.29 11.58
C ILE A 152 2.95 5.17 10.62
N PHE A 153 1.67 4.82 10.54
CA PHE A 153 1.16 3.75 9.70
C PHE A 153 0.36 4.30 8.51
N ALA A 154 0.29 3.53 7.44
CA ALA A 154 -0.71 3.68 6.41
C ALA A 154 -1.48 2.36 6.27
N ALA A 155 -2.80 2.40 6.23
CA ALA A 155 -3.64 1.23 6.10
C ALA A 155 -4.89 1.52 5.24
N SER A 156 -5.46 0.47 4.67
CA SER A 156 -6.73 0.56 3.95
C SER A 156 -7.94 0.52 4.88
N ASP A 157 -7.75 0.03 6.12
CA ASP A 157 -8.80 -0.13 7.12
C ASP A 157 -8.25 0.16 8.53
N PRO A 158 -8.96 0.94 9.39
CA PRO A 158 -8.54 1.18 10.77
C PRO A 158 -8.33 -0.10 11.57
N LEU A 159 -9.11 -1.16 11.31
CA LEU A 159 -9.00 -2.45 12.00
C LEU A 159 -7.63 -3.10 11.83
N ALA A 160 -6.95 -2.85 10.72
CA ALA A 160 -5.62 -3.41 10.46
C ALA A 160 -4.57 -2.94 11.47
N ILE A 161 -4.74 -1.76 12.06
CA ILE A 161 -3.80 -1.13 12.97
C ILE A 161 -4.44 -0.68 14.31
N ALA A 162 -5.65 -1.16 14.59
CA ALA A 162 -6.43 -0.80 15.79
C ALA A 162 -5.73 -1.16 17.12
N GLN A 163 -4.83 -2.15 17.12
CA GLN A 163 -4.04 -2.52 18.30
C GLN A 163 -2.84 -1.59 18.55
N LEU A 164 -2.52 -0.71 17.60
CA LEU A 164 -1.34 0.14 17.62
C LEU A 164 -1.71 1.61 17.87
N THR A 165 -2.87 2.05 17.40
CA THR A 165 -3.36 3.42 17.57
C THR A 165 -4.87 3.52 17.44
N ASN A 166 -5.43 4.57 18.07
CA ASN A 166 -6.83 4.98 17.94
C ASN A 166 -6.97 6.32 17.18
N ASP A 167 -5.86 6.94 16.78
CA ASP A 167 -5.85 8.24 16.11
C ASP A 167 -5.56 8.08 14.62
N PHE A 168 -6.54 8.43 13.79
CA PHE A 168 -6.54 8.20 12.36
C PHE A 168 -6.72 9.48 11.57
N ILE A 169 -6.06 9.57 10.42
CA ILE A 169 -6.26 10.60 9.41
C ILE A 169 -6.75 9.92 8.15
N PHE A 170 -7.99 10.17 7.75
CA PHE A 170 -8.53 9.67 6.49
C PHE A 170 -8.07 10.56 5.34
N LEU A 171 -7.34 9.96 4.39
CA LEU A 171 -6.93 10.69 3.19
C LEU A 171 -8.14 10.91 2.28
N GLU A 172 -8.15 12.01 1.55
CA GLU A 172 -9.16 12.32 0.54
C GLU A 172 -8.73 11.87 -0.86
N ASP A 173 -9.69 11.84 -1.80
CA ASP A 173 -9.38 11.47 -3.18
C ASP A 173 -8.43 12.48 -3.81
N GLY A 174 -7.37 11.97 -4.37
CA GLY A 174 -6.31 12.78 -4.94
C GLY A 174 -5.14 13.06 -4.00
N ASP A 175 -5.27 12.78 -2.71
CA ASP A 175 -4.19 12.98 -1.75
C ASP A 175 -2.98 12.08 -2.05
N VAL A 176 -1.81 12.68 -1.85
CA VAL A 176 -0.51 11.99 -1.77
C VAL A 176 0.12 12.35 -0.44
N ALA A 177 0.56 11.34 0.31
CA ALA A 177 1.25 11.59 1.57
C ALA A 177 2.63 10.93 1.59
N SER A 178 3.59 11.63 2.22
CA SER A 178 4.91 11.09 2.56
C SER A 178 4.96 10.88 4.05
N ILE A 179 5.30 9.67 4.48
CA ILE A 179 5.34 9.27 5.89
C ILE A 179 6.71 8.71 6.26
N SER A 180 7.22 9.12 7.41
CA SER A 180 8.40 8.58 8.08
C SER A 180 8.03 8.15 9.49
N ALA A 181 8.98 7.71 10.30
CA ALA A 181 8.73 7.40 11.71
C ALA A 181 8.36 8.65 12.52
N GLU A 182 8.84 9.84 12.13
CA GLU A 182 8.77 11.07 12.92
C GLU A 182 7.75 12.07 12.39
N GLU A 183 7.45 12.05 11.08
CA GLU A 183 6.59 13.05 10.45
C GLU A 183 5.79 12.49 9.28
N TYR A 184 4.66 13.15 9.01
CA TYR A 184 3.91 12.98 7.77
C TYR A 184 3.66 14.32 7.10
N LYS A 185 3.53 14.29 5.78
CA LYS A 185 3.15 15.45 4.96
C LYS A 185 2.10 15.00 3.97
N ILE A 186 0.98 15.69 3.93
CA ILE A 186 -0.12 15.40 2.99
C ILE A 186 -0.19 16.54 1.99
N TYR A 187 -0.38 16.17 0.74
CA TYR A 187 -0.57 17.08 -0.39
C TYR A 187 -1.85 16.70 -1.11
N ASP A 188 -2.68 17.65 -1.43
CA ASP A 188 -3.95 17.43 -2.16
C ASP A 188 -3.75 17.21 -3.67
N ALA A 189 -4.87 17.05 -4.40
CA ALA A 189 -4.85 16.86 -5.85
C ALA A 189 -4.17 18.03 -6.62
N SER A 190 -4.13 19.23 -6.03
CA SER A 190 -3.46 20.41 -6.60
C SER A 190 -1.96 20.50 -6.26
N LYS A 191 -1.41 19.48 -5.59
CA LYS A 191 -0.02 19.45 -5.10
C LYS A 191 0.25 20.45 -3.97
N SER A 192 -0.80 21.00 -3.35
CA SER A 192 -0.69 21.91 -2.21
C SER A 192 -0.59 21.12 -0.91
N LYS A 193 0.30 21.54 0.00
CA LYS A 193 0.41 20.94 1.33
C LYS A 193 -0.86 21.26 2.13
N VAL A 194 -1.50 20.22 2.66
CA VAL A 194 -2.75 20.34 3.42
C VAL A 194 -2.67 19.60 4.75
N SER A 195 -3.58 19.94 5.65
CA SER A 195 -3.87 19.18 6.86
C SER A 195 -5.22 18.48 6.69
N ARG A 196 -5.33 17.29 7.28
CA ARG A 196 -6.58 16.54 7.41
C ARG A 196 -6.86 16.35 8.91
N ASP A 197 -8.13 16.25 9.26
CA ASP A 197 -8.54 16.10 10.66
C ASP A 197 -8.11 14.75 11.23
N ILE A 198 -7.68 14.76 12.49
CA ILE A 198 -7.42 13.55 13.24
C ILE A 198 -8.74 13.08 13.83
N THR A 199 -9.13 11.87 13.52
CA THR A 199 -10.33 11.22 14.05
C THR A 199 -9.91 10.18 15.08
N HIS A 200 -10.40 10.33 16.30
CA HIS A 200 -10.20 9.33 17.36
C HIS A 200 -11.30 8.27 17.27
N ILE A 201 -10.92 7.01 17.07
CA ILE A 201 -11.86 5.88 17.00
C ILE A 201 -11.41 4.85 18.04
N ASP A 202 -12.23 4.66 19.08
CA ASP A 202 -12.02 3.58 20.05
C ASP A 202 -12.54 2.26 19.47
N ILE A 203 -11.62 1.52 18.85
CA ILE A 203 -11.92 0.23 18.27
C ILE A 203 -11.77 -0.82 19.36
N SER A 204 -12.90 -1.24 19.94
CA SER A 204 -12.90 -2.29 20.96
C SER A 204 -12.31 -3.58 20.42
N ASN A 205 -11.57 -4.33 21.26
CA ASN A 205 -10.99 -5.64 20.91
C ASN A 205 -12.05 -6.66 20.44
N GLN A 206 -13.35 -6.42 20.71
CA GLN A 206 -14.46 -7.25 20.23
C GLN A 206 -14.68 -7.10 18.71
N ALA A 207 -14.43 -5.92 18.13
CA ALA A 207 -14.56 -5.71 16.67
C ALA A 207 -13.55 -6.53 15.87
N THR A 208 -12.34 -6.73 16.41
CA THR A 208 -11.28 -7.49 15.76
C THR A 208 -11.32 -8.99 16.04
N SER A 209 -12.13 -9.45 17.00
CA SER A 209 -12.23 -10.87 17.34
C SER A 209 -13.27 -11.58 16.48
N LYS A 210 -13.02 -12.84 16.14
CA LYS A 210 -14.01 -13.69 15.44
C LYS A 210 -15.22 -14.03 16.32
N GLY A 211 -15.12 -13.81 17.64
CA GLY A 211 -16.11 -14.27 18.58
C GLY A 211 -16.33 -15.78 18.46
N GLU A 212 -17.58 -16.22 18.38
CA GLU A 212 -17.96 -17.64 18.24
C GLU A 212 -17.87 -18.15 16.78
N PHE A 213 -17.56 -17.29 15.82
CA PHE A 213 -17.54 -17.64 14.40
C PHE A 213 -16.21 -18.22 13.95
N ARG A 214 -16.28 -19.15 13.01
CA ARG A 214 -15.10 -19.80 12.44
C ARG A 214 -14.29 -18.86 11.53
N HIS A 215 -14.99 -17.95 10.84
CA HIS A 215 -14.43 -17.01 9.88
C HIS A 215 -14.98 -15.59 10.12
N HIS A 216 -14.16 -14.56 9.87
CA HIS A 216 -14.60 -13.17 9.96
C HIS A 216 -15.78 -12.87 9.04
N MET A 217 -15.74 -13.36 7.80
CA MET A 217 -16.83 -13.19 6.83
C MET A 217 -18.16 -13.80 7.33
N GLU A 218 -18.11 -14.92 8.04
CA GLU A 218 -19.30 -15.53 8.66
C GLU A 218 -19.85 -14.60 9.74
N LYS A 219 -19.00 -14.05 10.61
CA LYS A 219 -19.38 -13.05 11.61
C LYS A 219 -20.05 -11.84 10.94
N GLU A 220 -19.41 -11.26 9.92
CA GLU A 220 -19.94 -10.11 9.19
C GLU A 220 -21.33 -10.38 8.57
N ILE A 221 -21.55 -11.56 8.01
CA ILE A 221 -22.87 -11.96 7.47
C ILE A 221 -23.95 -11.93 8.56
N TYR A 222 -23.63 -12.44 9.75
CA TYR A 222 -24.60 -12.46 10.87
C TYR A 222 -24.79 -11.08 11.52
N GLU A 223 -23.81 -10.19 11.45
CA GLU A 223 -23.89 -8.82 11.96
C GLU A 223 -24.57 -7.84 11.01
N GLN A 224 -24.77 -8.20 9.72
CA GLN A 224 -25.42 -7.34 8.73
C GLN A 224 -26.78 -6.77 9.19
N PRO A 225 -27.69 -7.51 9.85
CA PRO A 225 -28.96 -6.95 10.29
C PRO A 225 -28.81 -5.79 11.29
N GLU A 226 -27.79 -5.84 12.14
CA GLU A 226 -27.47 -4.78 13.12
C GLU A 226 -26.78 -3.60 12.47
N ALA A 227 -25.94 -3.83 11.46
CA ALA A 227 -25.19 -2.79 10.74
C ALA A 227 -26.07 -1.96 9.79
N VAL A 228 -27.25 -2.48 9.38
CA VAL A 228 -28.18 -1.82 8.43
C VAL A 228 -29.30 -1.07 9.15
N LEU A 229 -29.51 -1.29 10.44
CA LEU A 229 -30.50 -0.60 11.29
C LEU A 229 -29.96 0.72 11.84
#